data_7ac0992903e480e046b1621e2328d938
#
_entry.id   7ac0992903e480e046b1621e2328d938
#
_cell.length_a   1.000
_cell.length_b   1.000
_cell.length_c   1.000
_cell.angle_alpha   90.00
_cell.angle_beta   90.00
_cell.angle_gamma   90.00
#
_symmetry.space_group_name_H-M   'P 1'
#
loop_
_entity.id
_entity.type
_entity.pdbx_description
1 polymer ?
#
loop_
_entity_poly.entity_id
_entity_poly.type
_entity_poly.pdbx_seq_one_letter_code
_entity_poly.pdbx_strand_id
1 'polypeptide(L)'
;MATGASSADLDFASVQRENPEMERRCQEVIDRCWQLGEANPIKFIHDVGAGGISNALPELINDGGRGGRFELRNVPNDEPGMAPHEIWCNESQERYVMSVDAADFERFKAICERERCPFAVVGEATAEPHLTVTDSHFSNTPVDMPLEVLLGKPPRMHRSVSREAEQGDDFSAASVNIEEALGRVLHHPAVASKSFLITIGDRTITGLVARDQMVGPWQVPVADCAVTATSFDVYTLSLIHISEPTRRTPI
;
A
#
# COMPACT_ATOMS: atom_id res chain seq x y z
N MET A 1 4.84 -8.57 -17.01
CA MET A 1 5.28 -8.07 -18.35
C MET A 1 6.56 -7.28 -18.20
N ALA A 2 7.46 -7.31 -19.19
CA ALA A 2 8.67 -6.50 -19.13
C ALA A 2 8.30 -5.02 -19.29
N THR A 3 8.93 -4.15 -18.51
CA THR A 3 8.74 -2.70 -18.57
C THR A 3 9.01 -2.20 -19.98
N GLY A 4 8.06 -1.53 -20.61
CA GLY A 4 8.15 -0.97 -21.96
C GLY A 4 7.63 -1.86 -23.10
N ALA A 5 7.15 -3.08 -22.79
CA ALA A 5 6.54 -3.98 -23.78
C ALA A 5 5.00 -4.03 -23.67
N SER A 6 4.41 -3.20 -22.84
CA SER A 6 2.99 -3.22 -22.49
C SER A 6 2.20 -2.14 -23.26
N SER A 7 0.96 -2.43 -23.57
CA SER A 7 0.01 -1.42 -24.05
C SER A 7 -0.81 -0.86 -22.90
N ALA A 8 -1.35 0.35 -23.05
CA ALA A 8 -2.17 0.98 -22.00
C ALA A 8 -3.37 0.08 -21.58
N ASP A 9 -3.97 -0.64 -22.50
CA ASP A 9 -5.08 -1.56 -22.22
C ASP A 9 -4.62 -2.77 -21.38
N LEU A 10 -3.43 -3.31 -21.68
CA LEU A 10 -2.85 -4.41 -20.90
C LEU A 10 -2.34 -3.94 -19.53
N ASP A 11 -1.82 -2.72 -19.44
CA ASP A 11 -1.41 -2.13 -18.16
C ASP A 11 -2.62 -1.92 -17.26
N PHE A 12 -3.71 -1.43 -17.81
CA PHE A 12 -4.96 -1.25 -17.07
C PHE A 12 -5.52 -2.59 -16.56
N ALA A 13 -5.45 -3.64 -17.36
CA ALA A 13 -5.89 -4.99 -16.98
C ALA A 13 -4.92 -5.71 -16.03
N SER A 14 -3.66 -5.28 -15.91
CA SER A 14 -2.65 -5.93 -15.08
C SER A 14 -2.80 -5.67 -13.59
N VAL A 15 -3.42 -4.55 -13.22
CA VAL A 15 -3.76 -4.22 -11.83
C VAL A 15 -5.10 -4.87 -11.51
N GLN A 16 -5.06 -6.07 -10.98
CA GLN A 16 -6.26 -6.83 -10.66
C GLN A 16 -6.94 -6.29 -9.41
N ARG A 17 -8.00 -5.54 -9.62
CA ARG A 17 -8.88 -5.02 -8.55
C ARG A 17 -10.35 -5.30 -8.86
N GLU A 18 -10.61 -6.35 -9.63
CA GLU A 18 -11.94 -6.60 -10.19
C GLU A 18 -12.68 -7.79 -9.56
N ASN A 19 -12.13 -8.41 -8.50
CA ASN A 19 -12.80 -9.55 -7.87
C ASN A 19 -13.26 -9.22 -6.45
N PRO A 20 -14.37 -8.47 -6.29
CA PRO A 20 -14.88 -8.07 -4.97
C PRO A 20 -15.31 -9.27 -4.12
N GLU A 21 -15.67 -10.40 -4.73
CA GLU A 21 -15.97 -11.62 -4.00
C GLU A 21 -14.71 -12.19 -3.34
N MET A 22 -13.57 -12.19 -4.04
CA MET A 22 -12.31 -12.67 -3.48
C MET A 22 -11.81 -11.74 -2.37
N GLU A 23 -11.88 -10.43 -2.59
CA GLU A 23 -11.58 -9.44 -1.55
C GLU A 23 -12.40 -9.68 -0.29
N ARG A 24 -13.70 -9.89 -0.45
CA ARG A 24 -14.59 -10.18 0.67
C ARG A 24 -14.24 -11.47 1.39
N ARG A 25 -13.88 -12.53 0.67
CA ARG A 25 -13.46 -13.79 1.26
C ARG A 25 -12.17 -13.63 2.08
N CYS A 26 -11.19 -12.91 1.55
CA CYS A 26 -9.95 -12.58 2.28
C CYS A 26 -10.26 -11.78 3.55
N GLN A 27 -11.11 -10.75 3.44
CA GLN A 27 -11.53 -9.95 4.57
C GLN A 27 -12.22 -10.77 5.65
N GLU A 28 -13.14 -11.69 5.28
CA GLU A 28 -13.79 -12.56 6.24
C GLU A 28 -12.80 -13.48 6.98
N VAL A 29 -11.80 -14.03 6.29
CA VAL A 29 -10.76 -14.83 6.94
C VAL A 29 -10.00 -14.00 7.97
N ILE A 30 -9.57 -12.80 7.60
CA ILE A 30 -8.84 -11.88 8.48
C ILE A 30 -9.69 -11.53 9.69
N ASP A 31 -10.94 -11.12 9.47
CA ASP A 31 -11.87 -10.72 10.53
C ASP A 31 -12.18 -11.88 11.49
N ARG A 32 -12.38 -13.11 10.97
CA ARG A 32 -12.62 -14.29 11.81
C ARG A 32 -11.40 -14.66 12.65
N CYS A 33 -10.21 -14.56 12.07
CA CYS A 33 -8.97 -14.77 12.81
C CYS A 33 -8.79 -13.71 13.90
N TRP A 34 -9.00 -12.43 13.56
CA TRP A 34 -8.88 -11.32 14.49
C TRP A 34 -9.87 -11.43 15.67
N GLN A 35 -11.11 -11.82 15.42
CA GLN A 35 -12.15 -12.02 16.46
C GLN A 35 -11.80 -13.08 17.50
N LEU A 36 -10.83 -13.94 17.22
CA LEU A 36 -10.35 -14.93 18.19
C LEU A 36 -9.47 -14.32 19.29
N GLY A 37 -9.12 -13.04 19.19
CA GLY A 37 -8.27 -12.35 20.16
C GLY A 37 -6.93 -13.05 20.34
N GLU A 38 -6.59 -13.45 21.55
CA GLU A 38 -5.31 -14.14 21.84
C GLU A 38 -5.15 -15.50 21.13
N ALA A 39 -6.25 -16.10 20.70
CA ALA A 39 -6.24 -17.34 19.94
C ALA A 39 -6.14 -17.12 18.42
N ASN A 40 -5.85 -15.90 17.96
CA ASN A 40 -5.65 -15.58 16.56
C ASN A 40 -4.49 -16.40 15.98
N PRO A 41 -4.71 -17.21 14.93
CA PRO A 41 -3.67 -18.01 14.31
C PRO A 41 -2.66 -17.17 13.51
N ILE A 42 -3.06 -15.98 13.05
CA ILE A 42 -2.20 -15.09 12.26
C ILE A 42 -1.24 -14.36 13.18
N LYS A 43 0.08 -14.54 12.96
CA LYS A 43 1.13 -13.86 13.74
C LYS A 43 1.63 -12.59 13.05
N PHE A 44 1.79 -12.64 11.74
CA PHE A 44 2.13 -11.52 10.87
C PHE A 44 1.33 -11.61 9.58
N ILE A 45 1.04 -10.47 8.98
CA ILE A 45 0.33 -10.35 7.72
C ILE A 45 0.86 -9.16 6.94
N HIS A 46 1.05 -9.35 5.64
CA HIS A 46 1.27 -8.30 4.66
C HIS A 46 0.34 -8.47 3.47
N ASP A 47 -0.08 -7.37 2.88
CA ASP A 47 -0.71 -7.37 1.57
C ASP A 47 0.33 -7.58 0.46
N VAL A 48 -0.14 -7.98 -0.71
CA VAL A 48 0.70 -8.12 -1.90
C VAL A 48 0.41 -6.93 -2.82
N GLY A 49 1.32 -5.97 -2.81
CA GLY A 49 1.27 -4.78 -3.65
C GLY A 49 2.32 -4.77 -4.75
N ALA A 50 2.92 -3.60 -4.97
CA ALA A 50 4.00 -3.41 -5.93
C ALA A 50 5.18 -4.35 -5.66
N GLY A 51 5.72 -4.96 -6.72
CA GLY A 51 6.75 -6.00 -6.62
C GLY A 51 6.20 -7.40 -6.34
N GLY A 52 4.90 -7.55 -6.04
CA GLY A 52 4.30 -8.85 -5.81
C GLY A 52 4.82 -9.53 -4.54
N ILE A 53 4.84 -10.87 -4.55
CA ILE A 53 5.34 -11.65 -3.42
C ILE A 53 6.86 -11.50 -3.22
N SER A 54 7.59 -10.95 -4.21
CA SER A 54 9.02 -10.64 -4.08
C SER A 54 9.31 -9.52 -3.07
N ASN A 55 8.30 -8.72 -2.77
CA ASN A 55 8.34 -7.71 -1.73
C ASN A 55 7.67 -8.22 -0.44
N ALA A 56 6.45 -8.72 -0.55
CA ALA A 56 5.62 -9.08 0.60
C ALA A 56 6.21 -10.21 1.47
N LEU A 57 6.77 -11.27 0.88
CA LEU A 57 7.34 -12.38 1.65
C LEU A 57 8.62 -12.00 2.40
N PRO A 58 9.61 -11.32 1.77
CA PRO A 58 10.80 -10.85 2.48
C PRO A 58 10.46 -9.87 3.61
N GLU A 59 9.54 -8.94 3.41
CA GLU A 59 9.11 -8.02 4.46
C GLU A 59 8.44 -8.75 5.61
N LEU A 60 7.52 -9.67 5.33
CA LEU A 60 6.85 -10.49 6.35
C LEU A 60 7.84 -11.20 7.28
N ILE A 61 8.84 -11.89 6.72
CA ILE A 61 9.83 -12.64 7.53
C ILE A 61 10.79 -11.71 8.25
N ASN A 62 11.22 -10.61 7.61
CA ASN A 62 12.11 -9.63 8.21
C ASN A 62 11.47 -8.93 9.40
N ASP A 63 10.21 -8.53 9.30
CA ASP A 63 9.47 -7.89 10.38
C ASP A 63 9.25 -8.84 11.56
N GLY A 64 9.13 -10.12 11.27
CA GLY A 64 9.14 -11.19 12.27
C GLY A 64 10.51 -11.51 12.86
N GLY A 65 11.60 -10.85 12.43
CA GLY A 65 12.97 -11.14 12.85
C GLY A 65 13.45 -12.54 12.45
N ARG A 66 13.01 -13.02 11.29
CA ARG A 66 13.25 -14.35 10.77
C ARG A 66 13.85 -14.29 9.36
N GLY A 67 14.32 -15.43 8.87
CA GLY A 67 14.49 -15.69 7.45
C GLY A 67 13.36 -16.55 6.91
N GLY A 68 13.46 -16.99 5.67
CA GLY A 68 12.44 -17.83 5.06
C GLY A 68 12.94 -18.67 3.90
N ARG A 69 12.29 -19.79 3.72
CA ARG A 69 12.50 -20.69 2.60
C ARG A 69 11.17 -20.93 1.90
N PHE A 70 11.11 -20.59 0.62
CA PHE A 70 9.90 -20.63 -0.17
C PHE A 70 10.06 -21.47 -1.44
N GLU A 71 8.99 -22.16 -1.83
CA GLU A 71 8.90 -22.91 -3.08
C GLU A 71 7.90 -22.24 -4.02
N LEU A 72 8.38 -21.72 -5.15
CA LEU A 72 7.56 -20.96 -6.09
C LEU A 72 6.40 -21.76 -6.68
N ARG A 73 6.58 -23.06 -6.89
CA ARG A 73 5.51 -23.88 -7.49
C ARG A 73 4.37 -24.20 -6.53
N ASN A 74 4.53 -23.88 -5.25
CA ASN A 74 3.44 -23.91 -4.29
C ASN A 74 2.54 -22.68 -4.35
N VAL A 75 2.95 -21.62 -5.05
CA VAL A 75 2.11 -20.44 -5.29
C VAL A 75 1.03 -20.81 -6.29
N PRO A 76 -0.27 -20.74 -5.91
CA PRO A 76 -1.36 -21.03 -6.83
C PRO A 76 -1.35 -20.09 -8.04
N ASN A 77 -1.35 -20.65 -9.23
CA ASN A 77 -1.51 -19.91 -10.46
C ASN A 77 -2.12 -20.81 -11.54
N ASP A 78 -2.84 -20.22 -12.48
CA ASP A 78 -3.51 -20.92 -13.58
C ASP A 78 -2.65 -21.00 -14.84
N GLU A 79 -1.43 -20.44 -14.82
CA GLU A 79 -0.47 -20.43 -15.93
C GLU A 79 0.78 -21.23 -15.57
N PRO A 80 0.79 -22.56 -15.75
CA PRO A 80 1.87 -23.42 -15.32
C PRO A 80 3.20 -23.18 -16.03
N GLY A 81 3.17 -22.47 -17.16
CA GLY A 81 4.36 -22.11 -17.95
C GLY A 81 5.12 -20.88 -17.45
N MET A 82 4.63 -20.18 -16.42
CA MET A 82 5.29 -18.98 -15.90
C MET A 82 6.72 -19.27 -15.45
N ALA A 83 7.64 -18.39 -15.86
CA ALA A 83 9.01 -18.40 -15.37
C ALA A 83 9.10 -17.99 -13.89
N PRO A 84 10.17 -18.38 -13.14
CA PRO A 84 10.29 -18.05 -11.72
C PRO A 84 10.10 -16.57 -11.41
N HIS A 85 10.68 -15.67 -12.21
CA HIS A 85 10.55 -14.22 -12.00
C HIS A 85 9.13 -13.72 -12.25
N GLU A 86 8.39 -14.34 -13.16
CA GLU A 86 7.00 -13.98 -13.45
C GLU A 86 6.07 -14.36 -12.30
N ILE A 87 6.33 -15.46 -11.59
CA ILE A 87 5.62 -15.82 -10.37
C ILE A 87 6.05 -14.91 -9.22
N TRP A 88 7.37 -14.76 -9.03
CA TRP A 88 7.95 -14.06 -7.90
C TRP A 88 7.62 -12.57 -7.88
N CYS A 89 7.66 -11.91 -9.04
CA CYS A 89 7.42 -10.47 -9.18
C CYS A 89 6.01 -10.14 -9.70
N ASN A 90 5.08 -11.12 -9.70
CA ASN A 90 3.71 -10.89 -10.15
C ASN A 90 2.98 -9.94 -9.18
N GLU A 91 2.50 -8.82 -9.69
CA GLU A 91 1.80 -7.78 -8.94
C GLU A 91 0.28 -7.99 -8.87
N SER A 92 -0.22 -9.20 -9.12
CA SER A 92 -1.63 -9.50 -8.86
C SER A 92 -1.96 -9.16 -7.43
N GLN A 93 -2.82 -8.17 -7.25
CA GLN A 93 -3.23 -7.65 -5.96
C GLN A 93 -4.36 -8.52 -5.37
N GLU A 94 -5.01 -8.06 -4.30
CA GLU A 94 -6.04 -8.82 -3.58
C GLU A 94 -5.54 -10.16 -3.02
N ARG A 95 -4.23 -10.23 -2.75
CA ARG A 95 -3.58 -11.34 -2.06
C ARG A 95 -2.95 -10.86 -0.76
N TYR A 96 -2.81 -11.78 0.17
CA TYR A 96 -2.11 -11.56 1.43
C TYR A 96 -1.08 -12.66 1.63
N VAL A 97 0.03 -12.32 2.27
CA VAL A 97 0.99 -13.28 2.80
C VAL A 97 0.89 -13.26 4.33
N MET A 98 0.89 -14.43 4.95
CA MET A 98 0.68 -14.55 6.39
C MET A 98 1.65 -15.55 6.99
N SER A 99 2.06 -15.32 8.23
CA SER A 99 2.72 -16.34 9.03
C SER A 99 1.74 -16.90 10.05
N VAL A 100 1.71 -18.22 10.14
CA VAL A 100 0.85 -19.00 11.04
C VAL A 100 1.70 -20.05 11.72
N ASP A 101 1.54 -20.20 13.04
CA ASP A 101 2.23 -21.28 13.76
C ASP A 101 1.71 -22.65 13.32
N ALA A 102 2.60 -23.63 13.25
CA ALA A 102 2.21 -25.00 12.87
C ALA A 102 1.12 -25.58 13.78
N ALA A 103 1.10 -25.21 15.05
CA ALA A 103 0.08 -25.64 16.02
C ALA A 103 -1.31 -25.06 15.72
N ASP A 104 -1.38 -23.89 15.08
CA ASP A 104 -2.62 -23.19 14.76
C ASP A 104 -3.07 -23.41 13.30
N PHE A 105 -2.28 -24.12 12.50
CA PHE A 105 -2.52 -24.26 11.07
C PHE A 105 -3.88 -24.89 10.74
N GLU A 106 -4.27 -25.96 11.42
CA GLU A 106 -5.57 -26.62 11.16
C GLU A 106 -6.76 -25.70 11.48
N ARG A 107 -6.62 -24.83 12.49
CA ARG A 107 -7.64 -23.82 12.79
C ARG A 107 -7.73 -22.78 11.69
N PHE A 108 -6.60 -22.26 11.22
CA PHE A 108 -6.54 -21.32 10.12
C PHE A 108 -7.13 -21.92 8.84
N LYS A 109 -6.73 -23.13 8.49
CA LYS A 109 -7.25 -23.87 7.36
C LYS A 109 -8.78 -24.02 7.41
N ALA A 110 -9.33 -24.41 8.55
CA ALA A 110 -10.78 -24.56 8.73
C ALA A 110 -11.54 -23.23 8.52
N ILE A 111 -10.93 -22.10 8.90
CA ILE A 111 -11.50 -20.78 8.64
C ILE A 111 -11.50 -20.48 7.14
N CYS A 112 -10.36 -20.67 6.45
CA CYS A 112 -10.24 -20.47 5.02
C CYS A 112 -11.24 -21.31 4.22
N GLU A 113 -11.38 -22.61 4.57
CA GLU A 113 -12.33 -23.51 3.93
C GLU A 113 -13.79 -23.07 4.14
N ARG A 114 -14.13 -22.64 5.35
CA ARG A 114 -15.48 -22.13 5.66
C ARG A 114 -15.81 -20.88 4.84
N GLU A 115 -14.88 -19.94 4.73
CA GLU A 115 -15.05 -18.71 3.96
C GLU A 115 -14.79 -18.90 2.46
N ARG A 116 -14.46 -20.13 2.04
CA ARG A 116 -14.12 -20.46 0.64
C ARG A 116 -13.01 -19.56 0.07
N CYS A 117 -12.05 -19.18 0.93
CA CYS A 117 -10.90 -18.39 0.56
C CYS A 117 -9.74 -19.33 0.19
N PRO A 118 -9.26 -19.31 -1.06
CA PRO A 118 -8.11 -20.10 -1.46
C PRO A 118 -6.87 -19.69 -0.67
N PHE A 119 -6.07 -20.69 -0.27
CA PHE A 119 -4.79 -20.49 0.37
C PHE A 119 -3.80 -21.59 -0.01
N ALA A 120 -2.51 -21.33 0.15
CA ALA A 120 -1.47 -22.34 -0.01
C ALA A 120 -0.33 -22.09 0.97
N VAL A 121 0.32 -23.18 1.40
CA VAL A 121 1.57 -23.11 2.16
C VAL A 121 2.71 -23.02 1.16
N VAL A 122 3.31 -21.85 1.07
CA VAL A 122 4.36 -21.53 0.10
C VAL A 122 5.77 -21.70 0.66
N GLY A 123 5.91 -21.83 1.98
CA GLY A 123 7.21 -21.99 2.63
C GLY A 123 7.13 -21.96 4.14
N GLU A 124 8.29 -21.81 4.74
CA GLU A 124 8.48 -21.78 6.20
C GLU A 124 9.43 -20.64 6.61
N ALA A 125 9.14 -20.06 7.78
CA ALA A 125 10.05 -19.11 8.41
C ALA A 125 11.22 -19.86 9.07
N THR A 126 12.43 -19.31 8.96
CA THR A 126 13.66 -19.89 9.52
C THR A 126 14.27 -18.98 10.59
N ALA A 127 15.13 -19.55 11.44
CA ALA A 127 15.79 -18.76 12.49
C ALA A 127 16.88 -17.83 11.92
N GLU A 128 17.55 -18.25 10.85
CA GLU A 128 18.58 -17.47 10.19
C GLU A 128 17.96 -16.42 9.27
N PRO A 129 18.38 -15.13 9.32
CA PRO A 129 17.84 -14.06 8.48
C PRO A 129 18.36 -14.17 7.04
N HIS A 130 17.94 -15.20 6.36
CA HIS A 130 18.32 -15.56 4.99
C HIS A 130 17.07 -15.85 4.17
N LEU A 131 17.06 -15.43 2.92
CA LEU A 131 16.00 -15.69 1.96
C LEU A 131 16.44 -16.75 0.97
N THR A 132 15.73 -17.86 0.93
CA THR A 132 15.92 -18.90 -0.08
C THR A 132 14.59 -19.11 -0.82
N VAL A 133 14.63 -18.99 -2.14
CA VAL A 133 13.49 -19.28 -3.02
C VAL A 133 13.88 -20.34 -4.00
N THR A 134 13.14 -21.45 -4.02
CA THR A 134 13.37 -22.59 -4.90
C THR A 134 12.30 -22.67 -5.98
N ASP A 135 12.64 -23.26 -7.10
CA ASP A 135 11.72 -23.63 -8.17
C ASP A 135 11.94 -25.11 -8.54
N SER A 136 11.01 -25.94 -8.12
CA SER A 136 11.08 -27.39 -8.35
C SER A 136 10.88 -27.77 -9.82
N HIS A 137 10.19 -26.93 -10.61
CA HIS A 137 10.00 -27.18 -12.04
C HIS A 137 11.31 -27.07 -12.83
N PHE A 138 12.10 -26.03 -12.57
CA PHE A 138 13.40 -25.85 -13.21
C PHE A 138 14.57 -26.41 -12.40
N SER A 139 14.31 -26.97 -11.21
CA SER A 139 15.30 -27.52 -10.30
C SER A 139 16.44 -26.52 -10.01
N ASN A 140 16.09 -25.27 -9.74
CA ASN A 140 17.02 -24.20 -9.42
C ASN A 140 16.62 -23.42 -8.16
N THR A 141 17.48 -22.48 -7.77
CA THR A 141 17.25 -21.59 -6.63
C THR A 141 17.35 -20.13 -7.11
N PRO A 142 16.26 -19.55 -7.60
CA PRO A 142 16.25 -18.20 -8.15
C PRO A 142 16.72 -17.12 -7.19
N VAL A 143 16.51 -17.30 -5.87
CA VAL A 143 16.98 -16.38 -4.84
C VAL A 143 17.65 -17.17 -3.72
N ASP A 144 18.86 -16.76 -3.36
CA ASP A 144 19.61 -17.31 -2.23
C ASP A 144 20.54 -16.22 -1.69
N MET A 145 20.07 -15.48 -0.67
CA MET A 145 20.81 -14.33 -0.15
C MET A 145 20.43 -13.97 1.29
N PRO A 146 21.35 -13.35 2.06
CA PRO A 146 21.01 -12.76 3.33
C PRO A 146 19.98 -11.63 3.16
N LEU A 147 19.00 -11.54 4.08
CA LEU A 147 17.99 -10.46 4.06
C LEU A 147 18.60 -9.06 4.18
N GLU A 148 19.75 -8.92 4.82
CA GLU A 148 20.46 -7.64 4.91
C GLU A 148 20.87 -7.08 3.54
N VAL A 149 21.10 -7.93 2.55
CA VAL A 149 21.41 -7.50 1.18
C VAL A 149 20.18 -6.88 0.53
N LEU A 150 19.01 -7.42 0.82
CA LEU A 150 17.75 -6.97 0.22
C LEU A 150 17.13 -5.79 0.98
N LEU A 151 17.04 -5.90 2.30
CA LEU A 151 16.32 -4.97 3.18
C LEU A 151 17.24 -4.16 4.10
N GLY A 152 18.55 -4.32 3.97
CA GLY A 152 19.53 -3.56 4.73
C GLY A 152 19.59 -2.08 4.33
N LYS A 153 20.31 -1.32 5.13
CA LYS A 153 20.49 0.10 4.84
C LYS A 153 21.37 0.29 3.62
N PRO A 154 20.90 0.99 2.58
CA PRO A 154 21.73 1.30 1.43
C PRO A 154 22.93 2.17 1.85
N PRO A 155 24.04 2.12 1.09
CA PRO A 155 25.17 3.00 1.33
C PRO A 155 24.73 4.46 1.37
N ARG A 156 25.35 5.25 2.24
CA ARG A 156 25.06 6.68 2.32
C ARG A 156 25.37 7.34 0.98
N MET A 157 24.36 7.93 0.38
CA MET A 157 24.55 8.69 -0.85
C MET A 157 25.17 10.05 -0.49
N HIS A 158 26.32 10.36 -1.09
CA HIS A 158 26.90 11.68 -1.04
C HIS A 158 26.41 12.50 -2.24
N ARG A 159 25.69 13.57 -1.96
CA ARG A 159 25.25 14.50 -2.98
C ARG A 159 26.04 15.80 -2.82
N SER A 160 26.82 16.15 -3.84
CA SER A 160 27.47 17.44 -3.96
C SER A 160 26.74 18.22 -5.03
N VAL A 161 26.17 19.35 -4.66
CA VAL A 161 25.46 20.24 -5.59
C VAL A 161 26.08 21.62 -5.49
N SER A 162 26.31 22.24 -6.64
CA SER A 162 26.64 23.66 -6.75
C SER A 162 25.43 24.39 -7.30
N ARG A 163 25.19 25.59 -6.77
CA ARG A 163 24.16 26.46 -7.30
C ARG A 163 24.75 27.20 -8.49
N GLU A 164 24.23 26.92 -9.67
CA GLU A 164 24.47 27.80 -10.83
C GLU A 164 23.54 28.98 -10.72
N ALA A 165 24.12 30.18 -10.83
CA ALA A 165 23.30 31.41 -10.91
C ALA A 165 22.66 31.44 -12.30
N GLU A 166 21.35 31.22 -12.35
CA GLU A 166 20.60 31.52 -13.57
C GLU A 166 20.65 33.02 -13.81
N GLN A 167 21.29 33.41 -14.90
CA GLN A 167 21.20 34.79 -15.42
C GLN A 167 19.92 34.84 -16.25
N GLY A 168 18.82 35.22 -15.62
CA GLY A 168 17.60 35.60 -16.31
C GLY A 168 17.65 37.08 -16.72
N ASP A 169 16.82 37.44 -17.67
CA ASP A 169 16.60 38.85 -18.02
C ASP A 169 16.03 39.60 -16.80
N ASP A 170 16.42 40.86 -16.67
CA ASP A 170 15.90 41.74 -15.62
C ASP A 170 14.37 41.87 -15.72
N PHE A 171 13.67 41.58 -14.63
CA PHE A 171 12.23 41.74 -14.57
C PHE A 171 11.84 43.22 -14.60
N SER A 172 11.04 43.60 -15.59
CA SER A 172 10.47 44.98 -15.71
C SER A 172 8.97 44.96 -15.37
N ALA A 173 8.61 45.55 -14.24
CA ALA A 173 7.22 45.68 -13.83
C ALA A 173 6.40 46.59 -14.80
N ALA A 174 7.06 47.46 -15.54
CA ALA A 174 6.39 48.38 -16.50
C ALA A 174 5.78 47.63 -17.70
N SER A 175 6.25 46.44 -18.01
CA SER A 175 5.72 45.61 -19.10
C SER A 175 4.60 44.66 -18.67
N VAL A 176 4.22 44.66 -17.40
CA VAL A 176 3.22 43.71 -16.85
C VAL A 176 1.82 44.31 -16.95
N ASN A 177 0.94 43.59 -17.64
CA ASN A 177 -0.49 43.86 -17.56
C ASN A 177 -1.05 43.24 -16.29
N ILE A 178 -1.58 44.06 -15.37
CA ILE A 178 -2.04 43.62 -14.04
C ILE A 178 -3.23 42.65 -14.15
N GLU A 179 -4.17 42.89 -15.06
CA GLU A 179 -5.36 42.03 -15.22
C GLU A 179 -4.95 40.67 -15.74
N GLU A 180 -4.07 40.59 -16.71
CA GLU A 180 -3.54 39.33 -17.21
C GLU A 180 -2.72 38.61 -16.14
N ALA A 181 -1.86 39.31 -15.41
CA ALA A 181 -1.05 38.76 -14.35
C ALA A 181 -1.93 38.18 -13.21
N LEU A 182 -2.98 38.90 -12.81
CA LEU A 182 -3.95 38.44 -11.82
C LEU A 182 -4.65 37.16 -12.29
N GLY A 183 -5.11 37.15 -13.54
CA GLY A 183 -5.72 35.98 -14.13
C GLY A 183 -4.78 34.77 -14.10
N ARG A 184 -3.53 34.91 -14.50
CA ARG A 184 -2.51 33.86 -14.49
C ARG A 184 -2.21 33.35 -13.08
N VAL A 185 -2.09 34.26 -12.11
CA VAL A 185 -1.85 33.89 -10.69
C VAL A 185 -3.03 33.10 -10.12
N LEU A 186 -4.26 33.58 -10.34
CA LEU A 186 -5.46 32.89 -9.83
C LEU A 186 -5.67 31.48 -10.44
N HIS A 187 -5.20 31.28 -11.66
CA HIS A 187 -5.27 29.96 -12.33
C HIS A 187 -4.00 29.10 -12.11
N HIS A 188 -2.98 29.65 -11.47
CA HIS A 188 -1.75 28.90 -11.22
C HIS A 188 -2.05 27.70 -10.28
N PRO A 189 -1.55 26.48 -10.56
CA PRO A 189 -1.86 25.29 -9.76
C PRO A 189 -1.59 25.43 -8.25
N ALA A 190 -0.61 26.23 -7.85
CA ALA A 190 -0.31 26.49 -6.45
C ALA A 190 -1.34 27.42 -5.75
N VAL A 191 -2.10 28.20 -6.51
CA VAL A 191 -3.04 29.23 -6.00
C VAL A 191 -4.49 28.82 -6.23
N ALA A 192 -4.79 28.21 -7.37
CA ALA A 192 -6.13 27.79 -7.78
C ALA A 192 -6.82 26.86 -6.76
N SER A 193 -8.13 26.78 -6.87
CA SER A 193 -8.94 25.89 -6.01
C SER A 193 -8.44 24.44 -6.03
N LYS A 194 -8.36 23.83 -4.86
CA LYS A 194 -8.02 22.43 -4.65
C LYS A 194 -9.25 21.53 -4.42
N SER A 195 -10.44 22.06 -4.65
CA SER A 195 -11.69 21.33 -4.40
C SER A 195 -11.75 19.98 -5.14
N PHE A 196 -11.15 19.88 -6.32
CA PHE A 196 -11.08 18.63 -7.08
C PHE A 196 -10.32 17.52 -6.32
N LEU A 197 -9.26 17.83 -5.58
CA LEU A 197 -8.52 16.85 -4.78
C LEU A 197 -9.38 16.27 -3.66
N ILE A 198 -10.23 17.09 -3.08
CA ILE A 198 -11.13 16.66 -2.01
C ILE A 198 -12.27 15.81 -2.57
N THR A 199 -12.74 16.12 -3.77
CA THR A 199 -13.89 15.41 -4.37
C THR A 199 -13.53 14.07 -5.00
N ILE A 200 -12.31 13.91 -5.50
CA ILE A 200 -11.84 12.64 -6.10
C ILE A 200 -11.23 11.68 -5.07
N GLY A 201 -10.81 12.19 -3.92
CA GLY A 201 -10.27 11.37 -2.84
C GLY A 201 -11.39 10.62 -2.09
N ASP A 202 -11.05 9.47 -1.55
CA ASP A 202 -11.94 8.69 -0.70
C ASP A 202 -12.03 9.30 0.70
N ARG A 203 -13.13 10.00 0.98
CA ARG A 203 -13.35 10.77 2.20
C ARG A 203 -13.98 9.97 3.34
N THR A 204 -14.58 8.85 3.02
CA THR A 204 -15.39 8.06 3.94
C THR A 204 -14.80 6.69 4.23
N ILE A 205 -13.53 6.51 3.93
CA ILE A 205 -12.80 5.28 4.24
C ILE A 205 -12.98 4.89 5.71
N THR A 206 -13.09 3.61 5.98
CA THR A 206 -13.40 2.99 7.28
C THR A 206 -14.87 3.08 7.73
N GLY A 207 -15.67 4.00 7.23
CA GLY A 207 -17.04 4.21 7.70
C GLY A 207 -17.15 4.88 9.07
N LEU A 208 -16.03 5.28 9.67
CA LEU A 208 -15.98 5.91 11.00
C LEU A 208 -16.04 7.44 10.95
N VAL A 209 -16.31 8.03 9.80
CA VAL A 209 -16.42 9.48 9.65
C VAL A 209 -17.69 9.98 10.33
N ALA A 210 -17.52 10.67 11.47
CA ALA A 210 -18.64 11.29 12.20
C ALA A 210 -19.00 12.67 11.62
N ARG A 211 -18.03 13.39 11.10
CA ARG A 211 -18.22 14.66 10.39
C ARG A 211 -17.22 14.79 9.25
N ASP A 212 -17.76 14.86 8.04
CA ASP A 212 -16.99 15.17 6.84
C ASP A 212 -16.69 16.68 6.78
N GLN A 213 -15.64 17.05 6.10
CA GLN A 213 -15.29 18.43 5.75
C GLN A 213 -16.26 19.05 4.73
N MET A 214 -16.97 18.24 3.97
CA MET A 214 -18.01 18.67 3.03
C MET A 214 -19.35 18.63 3.73
N VAL A 215 -19.99 19.78 3.94
CA VAL A 215 -21.24 19.90 4.69
C VAL A 215 -22.35 20.52 3.87
N GLY A 216 -23.57 20.25 4.31
CA GLY A 216 -24.79 20.76 3.70
C GLY A 216 -25.18 20.07 2.39
N PRO A 217 -26.31 20.48 1.79
CA PRO A 217 -26.87 19.82 0.61
C PRO A 217 -26.00 19.98 -0.66
N TRP A 218 -25.14 20.99 -0.68
CA TRP A 218 -24.28 21.29 -1.82
C TRP A 218 -22.93 20.58 -1.76
N GLN A 219 -22.62 19.92 -0.64
CA GLN A 219 -21.34 19.19 -0.47
C GLN A 219 -20.12 20.05 -0.87
N VAL A 220 -20.05 21.26 -0.35
CA VAL A 220 -18.90 22.14 -0.54
C VAL A 220 -17.97 22.09 0.67
N PRO A 221 -16.64 22.26 0.50
CA PRO A 221 -15.70 22.25 1.60
C PRO A 221 -15.88 23.54 2.44
N VAL A 222 -16.56 23.42 3.55
CA VAL A 222 -16.89 24.55 4.45
C VAL A 222 -16.54 24.27 5.91
N ALA A 223 -16.06 23.09 6.24
CA ALA A 223 -15.65 22.73 7.60
C ALA A 223 -14.14 22.84 7.77
N ASP A 224 -13.71 23.48 8.86
CA ASP A 224 -12.30 23.62 9.22
C ASP A 224 -11.75 22.38 9.93
N CYS A 225 -12.59 21.39 10.20
CA CYS A 225 -12.21 20.17 10.87
C CYS A 225 -12.90 18.94 10.30
N ALA A 226 -12.22 17.80 10.38
CA ALA A 226 -12.82 16.49 10.21
C ALA A 226 -12.90 15.79 11.57
N VAL A 227 -13.96 15.00 11.77
CA VAL A 227 -14.15 14.24 13.00
C VAL A 227 -14.37 12.78 12.64
N THR A 228 -13.57 11.90 13.22
CA THR A 228 -13.72 10.44 13.07
C THR A 228 -14.00 9.79 14.41
N ALA A 229 -14.85 8.78 14.43
CA ALA A 229 -15.00 7.91 15.58
C ALA A 229 -13.79 6.98 15.70
N THR A 230 -13.41 6.62 16.91
CA THR A 230 -12.27 5.73 17.14
C THR A 230 -12.62 4.25 16.98
N SER A 231 -13.90 3.92 17.11
CA SER A 231 -14.43 2.58 16.87
C SER A 231 -15.93 2.62 16.65
N PHE A 232 -16.53 1.50 16.31
CA PHE A 232 -17.99 1.33 16.24
C PHE A 232 -18.65 1.10 17.60
N ASP A 233 -17.89 0.78 18.64
CA ASP A 233 -18.41 0.32 19.92
C ASP A 233 -18.46 1.42 20.99
N VAL A 234 -17.68 2.50 20.81
CA VAL A 234 -17.58 3.58 21.79
C VAL A 234 -17.71 4.96 21.13
N TYR A 235 -18.30 5.91 21.88
CA TYR A 235 -18.48 7.30 21.43
C TYR A 235 -17.26 8.17 21.73
N THR A 236 -16.06 7.68 21.42
CA THR A 236 -14.86 8.51 21.44
C THR A 236 -14.55 9.01 20.05
N LEU A 237 -14.10 10.25 19.95
CA LEU A 237 -13.87 10.94 18.69
C LEU A 237 -12.42 11.42 18.60
N SER A 238 -11.84 11.31 17.43
CA SER A 238 -10.62 12.00 17.04
C SER A 238 -10.98 13.22 16.22
N LEU A 239 -10.41 14.37 16.55
CA LEU A 239 -10.64 15.63 15.86
C LEU A 239 -9.32 16.14 15.28
N ILE A 240 -9.32 16.37 13.98
CA ILE A 240 -8.19 16.95 13.27
C ILE A 240 -8.57 18.36 12.82
N HIS A 241 -7.84 19.36 13.29
CA HIS A 241 -7.93 20.72 12.78
C HIS A 241 -7.11 20.85 11.50
N ILE A 242 -7.76 21.28 10.42
CA ILE A 242 -7.11 21.53 9.12
C ILE A 242 -6.72 23.00 8.98
N SER A 243 -7.09 23.86 9.93
CA SER A 243 -6.69 25.26 9.93
C SER A 243 -5.23 25.41 10.43
N GLU A 244 -4.43 26.16 9.69
CA GLU A 244 -3.10 26.55 10.18
C GLU A 244 -3.20 27.24 11.56
N PRO A 245 -2.27 26.95 12.50
CA PRO A 245 -2.25 27.59 13.80
C PRO A 245 -1.69 29.03 13.73
N THR A 246 -2.25 29.86 12.87
CA THR A 246 -1.79 31.24 12.70
C THR A 246 -2.55 32.26 13.51
N ARG A 247 -3.54 31.87 14.28
CA ARG A 247 -4.06 32.72 15.34
C ARG A 247 -3.26 32.50 16.62
N ARG A 248 -2.14 33.22 16.73
CA ARG A 248 -1.64 33.58 18.04
C ARG A 248 -2.76 34.34 18.74
N THR A 249 -3.36 33.76 19.75
CA THR A 249 -4.14 34.51 20.72
C THR A 249 -3.23 35.61 21.26
N PRO A 250 -3.58 36.89 21.14
CA PRO A 250 -2.85 37.93 21.86
C PRO A 250 -2.98 37.62 23.36
N ILE A 251 -1.84 37.58 24.01
CA ILE A 251 -1.72 37.56 25.47
C ILE A 251 -2.22 38.88 26.01
#